data_68345908a49e2f5cbc5edcfcfda28926
#
_entry.id   68345908a49e2f5cbc5edcfcfda28926
#
_cell.length_a   1.000
_cell.length_b   1.000
_cell.length_c   1.000
_cell.angle_alpha   90.00
_cell.angle_beta   90.00
_cell.angle_gamma   90.00
#
_symmetry.space_group_name_H-M   'P 1'
#
loop_
_entity.id
_entity.type
_entity.pdbx_description
1 polymer ?
#
loop_
_entity_poly.entity_id
_entity_poly.type
_entity_poly.pdbx_seq_one_letter_code
_entity_poly.pdbx_strand_id
1 'polypeptide(L)'
;MAYIHIEKRVTRFELPVGELKWSNKRPQNARMCIPAAFTDGRGRILGAYRINGKNYEANKTMRMKVSLKGDMFFISSKWMGDYGFQQLTLVNDSKVMKFHDTRKSVRRALCKDKDGAFILQSNYPMTMSDFALECGKRCTNATYLDMGEYGYGYIKNGFFTRPLYIWGYFSRDKQTNWIYIE
;
A
#
# COMPACT_ATOMS: atom_id res chain seq x y z
N MET A 1 1.71 -6.36 19.63
CA MET A 1 2.15 -4.95 19.67
C MET A 1 2.60 -4.57 18.28
N ALA A 2 2.08 -3.49 17.69
CA ALA A 2 2.61 -3.03 16.40
C ALA A 2 3.91 -2.27 16.68
N TYR A 3 5.02 -2.78 16.19
CA TYR A 3 6.31 -2.13 16.33
C TYR A 3 6.52 -1.12 15.22
N ILE A 4 7.20 -0.02 15.56
CA ILE A 4 7.56 1.03 14.62
C ILE A 4 9.06 1.20 14.69
N HIS A 5 9.70 1.03 13.54
CA HIS A 5 11.14 1.22 13.39
C HIS A 5 11.39 2.47 12.57
N ILE A 6 11.90 3.51 13.25
CA ILE A 6 12.23 4.79 12.62
C ILE A 6 13.69 4.77 12.22
N GLU A 7 13.95 4.88 10.93
CA GLU A 7 15.29 5.04 10.36
C GLU A 7 15.45 6.45 9.78
N LYS A 8 16.68 6.81 9.39
CA LYS A 8 16.97 8.16 8.85
C LYS A 8 16.09 8.53 7.65
N ARG A 9 15.87 7.60 6.71
CA ARG A 9 15.19 7.88 5.44
C ARG A 9 13.74 7.39 5.38
N VAL A 10 13.43 6.34 6.11
CA VAL A 10 12.13 5.66 6.07
C VAL A 10 11.70 5.24 7.47
N THR A 11 10.40 5.04 7.63
CA THR A 11 9.80 4.43 8.81
C THR A 11 9.11 3.13 8.40
N ARG A 12 9.41 2.05 9.10
CA ARG A 12 8.75 0.76 8.99
C ARG A 12 7.65 0.65 10.04
N PHE A 13 6.46 0.25 9.61
CA PHE A 13 5.30 -0.02 10.47
C PHE A 13 4.94 -1.50 10.33
N GLU A 14 5.08 -2.25 11.43
CA GLU A 14 4.62 -3.63 11.47
C GLU A 14 3.10 -3.69 11.41
N LEU A 15 2.55 -4.68 10.69
CA LEU A 15 1.11 -4.85 10.58
C LEU A 15 0.53 -5.48 11.85
N PRO A 16 -0.70 -5.13 12.23
CA PRO A 16 -1.44 -5.89 13.22
C PRO A 16 -1.62 -7.34 12.77
N VAL A 17 -1.70 -8.28 13.69
CA VAL A 17 -2.03 -9.68 13.37
C VAL A 17 -3.42 -9.72 12.76
N GLY A 18 -3.58 -10.36 11.61
CA GLY A 18 -4.86 -10.53 10.92
C GLY A 18 -4.73 -10.62 9.42
N GLU A 19 -5.84 -10.88 8.77
CA GLU A 19 -5.89 -11.02 7.32
C GLU A 19 -5.87 -9.66 6.62
N LEU A 20 -5.01 -9.55 5.61
CA LEU A 20 -5.01 -8.44 4.67
C LEU A 20 -6.20 -8.56 3.71
N LYS A 21 -7.06 -7.57 3.72
CA LYS A 21 -8.21 -7.45 2.83
C LYS A 21 -8.14 -6.15 2.03
N TRP A 22 -8.89 -6.10 0.95
CA TRP A 22 -9.04 -4.91 0.14
C TRP A 22 -10.52 -4.56 -0.07
N SER A 23 -10.84 -3.28 -0.06
CA SER A 23 -12.22 -2.81 -0.24
C SER A 23 -12.26 -1.49 -1.02
N ASN A 24 -13.31 -1.32 -1.82
CA ASN A 24 -13.70 -0.04 -2.42
C ASN A 24 -14.69 0.75 -1.55
N LYS A 25 -14.97 0.27 -0.33
CA LYS A 25 -15.74 0.97 0.69
C LYS A 25 -14.90 1.07 1.95
N ARG A 26 -14.99 2.20 2.66
CA ARG A 26 -14.21 2.41 3.87
C ARG A 26 -14.61 1.43 4.97
N PRO A 27 -13.67 0.63 5.49
CA PRO A 27 -13.93 -0.25 6.63
C PRO A 27 -14.20 0.57 7.91
N GLN A 28 -15.23 0.21 8.67
CA GLN A 28 -15.62 0.96 9.87
C GLN A 28 -14.78 0.60 11.10
N ASN A 29 -14.49 -0.70 11.30
CA ASN A 29 -13.85 -1.22 12.52
C ASN A 29 -12.45 -1.78 12.30
N ALA A 30 -11.77 -1.37 11.23
CA ALA A 30 -10.44 -1.87 10.91
C ALA A 30 -9.41 -1.46 11.97
N ARG A 31 -8.48 -2.39 12.29
CA ARG A 31 -7.27 -2.12 13.07
C ARG A 31 -6.20 -1.43 12.25
N MET A 32 -6.21 -1.64 10.95
CA MET A 32 -5.42 -0.92 9.97
C MET A 32 -6.30 -0.55 8.78
N CYS A 33 -6.13 0.65 8.27
CA CYS A 33 -6.81 1.09 7.06
C CYS A 33 -5.91 2.07 6.32
N ILE A 34 -5.50 1.71 5.10
CA ILE A 34 -4.50 2.45 4.31
C ILE A 34 -4.99 2.55 2.87
N PRO A 35 -4.95 3.74 2.24
CA PRO A 35 -5.18 3.88 0.81
C PRO A 35 -4.28 2.96 -0.02
N ALA A 36 -4.81 2.35 -1.07
CA ALA A 36 -4.11 1.30 -1.81
C ALA A 36 -3.86 1.64 -3.28
N ALA A 37 -4.86 1.48 -4.13
CA ALA A 37 -4.72 1.66 -5.56
C ALA A 37 -4.87 3.13 -5.99
N PHE A 38 -4.21 3.50 -7.06
CA PHE A 38 -4.37 4.82 -7.68
C PHE A 38 -5.81 5.09 -8.11
N THR A 39 -6.23 6.33 -7.93
CA THR A 39 -7.49 6.86 -8.41
C THR A 39 -7.25 8.00 -9.40
N ASP A 40 -8.23 8.24 -10.27
CA ASP A 40 -8.27 9.45 -11.08
C ASP A 40 -8.84 10.64 -10.28
N GLY A 41 -8.85 11.83 -10.88
CA GLY A 41 -9.39 13.04 -10.26
C GLY A 41 -10.90 12.97 -9.92
N ARG A 42 -11.62 11.93 -10.37
CA ARG A 42 -13.02 11.65 -10.04
C ARG A 42 -13.16 10.55 -8.99
N GLY A 43 -12.07 10.07 -8.41
CA GLY A 43 -12.05 9.00 -7.42
C GLY A 43 -12.27 7.58 -7.98
N ARG A 44 -12.21 7.38 -9.30
CA ARG A 44 -12.33 6.04 -9.91
C ARG A 44 -11.00 5.32 -9.83
N ILE A 45 -11.03 4.05 -9.42
CA ILE A 45 -9.85 3.19 -9.35
C ILE A 45 -9.30 2.97 -10.77
N LEU A 46 -8.01 3.23 -10.97
CA LEU A 46 -7.39 3.17 -12.30
C LEU A 46 -7.12 1.75 -12.77
N GLY A 47 -6.58 0.90 -11.91
CA GLY A 47 -6.25 -0.49 -12.23
C GLY A 47 -7.41 -1.45 -12.02
N ALA A 48 -7.28 -2.68 -12.54
CA ALA A 48 -8.20 -3.76 -12.22
C ALA A 48 -8.09 -4.13 -10.72
N TYR A 49 -9.17 -4.63 -10.15
CA TYR A 49 -9.20 -5.07 -8.77
C TYR A 49 -10.09 -6.29 -8.58
N ARG A 50 -9.97 -6.94 -7.43
CA ARG A 50 -10.70 -8.16 -7.08
C ARG A 50 -11.24 -8.08 -5.66
N ILE A 51 -12.50 -8.44 -5.48
CA ILE A 51 -13.19 -8.51 -4.17
C ILE A 51 -13.98 -9.81 -4.11
N ASN A 52 -13.76 -10.62 -3.07
CA ASN A 52 -14.43 -11.90 -2.86
C ASN A 52 -14.37 -12.79 -4.11
N GLY A 53 -13.21 -12.88 -4.75
CA GLY A 53 -13.01 -13.66 -5.97
C GLY A 53 -13.58 -13.07 -7.25
N LYS A 54 -14.36 -11.99 -7.20
CA LYS A 54 -14.94 -11.32 -8.39
C LYS A 54 -13.99 -10.27 -8.94
N ASN A 55 -13.71 -10.34 -10.24
CA ASN A 55 -12.86 -9.38 -10.95
C ASN A 55 -13.66 -8.16 -11.41
N TYR A 56 -13.00 -7.00 -11.34
CA TYR A 56 -13.48 -5.73 -11.83
C TYR A 56 -12.46 -5.17 -12.82
N GLU A 57 -12.94 -4.70 -13.97
CA GLU A 57 -12.12 -4.25 -15.08
C GLU A 57 -11.37 -2.93 -14.75
N ALA A 58 -10.25 -2.75 -15.40
CA ALA A 58 -9.42 -1.57 -15.28
C ALA A 58 -9.88 -0.43 -16.20
N ASN A 59 -9.83 0.80 -15.71
CA ASN A 59 -9.87 1.98 -16.57
C ASN A 59 -8.50 2.22 -17.24
N LYS A 60 -7.42 1.70 -16.63
CA LYS A 60 -6.06 1.74 -17.16
C LYS A 60 -5.37 0.42 -16.84
N THR A 61 -4.89 -0.25 -17.86
CA THR A 61 -4.18 -1.53 -17.68
C THR A 61 -2.83 -1.29 -17.00
N MET A 62 -2.60 -1.95 -15.87
CA MET A 62 -1.31 -2.09 -15.22
C MET A 62 -0.83 -3.54 -15.34
N ARG A 63 0.49 -3.72 -15.42
CA ARG A 63 1.06 -5.02 -15.75
C ARG A 63 0.91 -6.05 -14.64
N MET A 64 1.10 -5.64 -13.39
CA MET A 64 1.16 -6.55 -12.24
C MET A 64 -0.05 -6.40 -11.35
N LYS A 65 -0.44 -7.50 -10.74
CA LYS A 65 -1.54 -7.63 -9.79
C LYS A 65 -0.97 -7.91 -8.40
N VAL A 66 -1.50 -7.23 -7.42
CA VAL A 66 -1.22 -7.44 -6.00
C VAL A 66 -2.38 -8.25 -5.45
N SER A 67 -2.15 -9.49 -5.08
CA SER A 67 -3.15 -10.37 -4.47
C SER A 67 -2.91 -10.47 -2.99
N LEU A 68 -3.96 -10.36 -2.17
CA LEU A 68 -3.93 -10.49 -0.73
C LEU A 68 -4.46 -11.88 -0.36
N LYS A 69 -3.74 -12.59 0.52
CA LYS A 69 -4.11 -13.92 1.00
C LYS A 69 -3.58 -14.11 2.42
N GLY A 70 -4.48 -14.24 3.40
CA GLY A 70 -4.12 -14.25 4.81
C GLY A 70 -3.43 -12.94 5.21
N ASP A 71 -2.34 -13.02 5.93
CA ASP A 71 -1.48 -11.90 6.35
C ASP A 71 -0.42 -11.49 5.31
N MET A 72 -0.45 -12.11 4.12
CA MET A 72 0.56 -11.94 3.07
C MET A 72 -0.01 -11.34 1.79
N PHE A 73 0.88 -10.83 0.95
CA PHE A 73 0.56 -10.46 -0.42
C PHE A 73 1.52 -11.06 -1.43
N PHE A 74 1.07 -11.12 -2.68
CA PHE A 74 1.78 -11.67 -3.82
C PHE A 74 1.71 -10.70 -5.00
N ILE A 75 2.81 -10.56 -5.73
CA ILE A 75 2.88 -9.76 -6.96
C ILE A 75 2.99 -10.73 -8.14
N SER A 76 2.03 -10.71 -9.05
CA SER A 76 1.94 -11.66 -10.16
C SER A 76 1.19 -11.06 -11.35
N SER A 77 1.30 -11.66 -12.53
CA SER A 77 0.46 -11.35 -13.69
C SER A 77 -0.97 -11.91 -13.57
N LYS A 78 -1.20 -12.86 -12.65
CA LYS A 78 -2.49 -13.51 -12.39
C LYS A 78 -2.98 -13.20 -10.97
N TRP A 79 -4.28 -13.25 -10.75
CA TRP A 79 -4.84 -13.18 -9.40
C TRP A 79 -4.54 -14.48 -8.63
N MET A 80 -4.07 -14.36 -7.39
CA MET A 80 -3.69 -15.48 -6.51
C MET A 80 -4.51 -15.54 -5.21
N GLY A 81 -5.46 -14.65 -5.02
CA GLY A 81 -6.31 -14.57 -3.82
C GLY A 81 -7.66 -13.95 -4.14
N ASP A 82 -8.54 -13.88 -3.14
CA ASP A 82 -9.90 -13.36 -3.28
C ASP A 82 -9.96 -11.83 -3.27
N TYR A 83 -8.93 -11.19 -2.75
CA TYR A 83 -8.77 -9.74 -2.71
C TYR A 83 -7.51 -9.32 -3.47
N GLY A 84 -7.57 -8.17 -4.11
CA GLY A 84 -6.40 -7.62 -4.76
C GLY A 84 -6.69 -6.39 -5.61
N PHE A 85 -5.62 -5.77 -6.07
CA PHE A 85 -5.66 -4.55 -6.90
C PHE A 85 -4.41 -4.48 -7.79
N GLN A 86 -4.48 -3.69 -8.83
CA GLN A 86 -3.31 -3.36 -9.63
C GLN A 86 -2.66 -2.06 -9.15
N GLN A 87 -1.34 -2.10 -9.03
CA GLN A 87 -0.54 -0.95 -8.60
C GLN A 87 0.91 -1.08 -9.12
N LEU A 88 1.69 0.00 -9.02
CA LEU A 88 3.10 -0.01 -9.38
C LEU A 88 3.89 -0.96 -8.47
N THR A 89 4.63 -1.87 -9.08
CA THR A 89 5.59 -2.72 -8.40
C THR A 89 6.89 -1.95 -8.21
N LEU A 90 7.41 -1.91 -6.98
CA LEU A 90 8.69 -1.27 -6.66
C LEU A 90 9.83 -2.29 -6.58
N VAL A 91 9.55 -3.45 -6.00
CA VAL A 91 10.47 -4.58 -5.87
C VAL A 91 9.71 -5.86 -6.19
N ASN A 92 10.27 -6.73 -6.99
CA ASN A 92 9.73 -8.06 -7.30
C ASN A 92 10.84 -9.10 -7.22
N ASP A 93 10.71 -10.05 -6.30
CA ASP A 93 11.68 -11.10 -6.03
C ASP A 93 13.12 -10.53 -5.88
N SER A 94 13.25 -9.55 -4.99
CA SER A 94 14.48 -8.80 -4.70
C SER A 94 15.02 -7.93 -5.84
N LYS A 95 14.33 -7.89 -6.99
CA LYS A 95 14.71 -7.03 -8.10
C LYS A 95 14.03 -5.67 -7.98
N VAL A 96 14.81 -4.62 -7.80
CA VAL A 96 14.31 -3.23 -7.77
C VAL A 96 13.92 -2.79 -9.17
N MET A 97 12.72 -2.22 -9.30
CA MET A 97 12.21 -1.70 -10.55
C MET A 97 12.75 -0.30 -10.83
N LYS A 98 13.00 0.02 -12.10
CA LYS A 98 13.51 1.33 -12.53
C LYS A 98 12.36 2.29 -12.79
N PHE A 99 12.51 3.53 -12.32
CA PHE A 99 11.58 4.63 -12.53
C PHE A 99 12.35 5.84 -13.07
N HIS A 100 11.69 6.63 -13.90
CA HIS A 100 12.28 7.83 -14.52
C HIS A 100 11.63 9.13 -14.06
N ASP A 101 10.72 9.08 -13.06
CA ASP A 101 10.09 10.26 -12.53
C ASP A 101 11.08 11.06 -11.66
N THR A 102 11.03 12.38 -11.79
CA THR A 102 11.83 13.31 -10.98
C THR A 102 11.02 13.96 -9.86
N ARG A 103 9.71 13.72 -9.82
CA ARG A 103 8.81 14.30 -8.82
C ARG A 103 9.11 13.71 -7.44
N LYS A 104 9.41 14.58 -6.49
CA LYS A 104 9.59 14.23 -5.09
C LYS A 104 8.27 14.35 -4.34
N SER A 105 7.90 13.32 -3.60
CA SER A 105 6.78 13.32 -2.65
C SER A 105 7.04 12.30 -1.55
N VAL A 106 6.31 12.40 -0.44
CA VAL A 106 6.29 11.34 0.55
C VAL A 106 5.70 10.10 -0.10
N ARG A 107 6.36 8.95 0.09
CA ARG A 107 6.04 7.69 -0.56
C ARG A 107 5.68 6.64 0.48
N ARG A 108 4.80 5.70 0.10
CA ARG A 108 4.40 4.56 0.94
C ARG A 108 4.36 3.30 0.08
N ALA A 109 4.70 2.16 0.70
CA ALA A 109 4.62 0.85 0.07
C ALA A 109 4.10 -0.20 1.05
N LEU A 110 3.41 -1.20 0.52
CA LEU A 110 3.25 -2.49 1.17
C LEU A 110 4.45 -3.34 0.77
N CYS A 111 5.21 -3.79 1.75
CA CYS A 111 6.45 -4.54 1.61
C CYS A 111 6.31 -5.93 2.23
N LYS A 112 7.11 -6.87 1.74
CA LYS A 112 7.23 -8.23 2.30
C LYS A 112 8.69 -8.63 2.40
N ASP A 113 9.09 -9.13 3.57
CA ASP A 113 10.36 -9.82 3.79
C ASP A 113 10.14 -11.27 4.25
N LYS A 114 11.15 -11.90 4.85
CA LYS A 114 11.07 -13.27 5.39
C LYS A 114 10.14 -13.38 6.61
N ASP A 115 9.94 -12.29 7.34
CA ASP A 115 9.19 -12.26 8.60
C ASP A 115 7.71 -11.88 8.40
N GLY A 116 7.33 -11.39 7.20
CA GLY A 116 5.95 -11.08 6.87
C GLY A 116 5.77 -9.79 6.07
N ALA A 117 4.53 -9.31 6.04
CA ALA A 117 4.18 -8.05 5.39
C ALA A 117 4.28 -6.87 6.37
N PHE A 118 4.69 -5.71 5.86
CA PHE A 118 4.80 -4.46 6.63
C PHE A 118 4.59 -3.25 5.73
N ILE A 119 4.36 -2.08 6.33
CA ILE A 119 4.31 -0.81 5.61
C ILE A 119 5.64 -0.09 5.74
N LEU A 120 6.16 0.41 4.62
CA LEU A 120 7.30 1.30 4.58
C LEU A 120 6.86 2.67 4.08
N GLN A 121 7.26 3.74 4.79
CA GLN A 121 6.95 5.11 4.41
C GLN A 121 8.21 5.97 4.44
N SER A 122 8.39 6.82 3.45
CA SER A 122 9.50 7.78 3.45
C SER A 122 9.25 8.90 4.48
N ASN A 123 10.32 9.31 5.18
CA ASN A 123 10.25 10.36 6.21
C ASN A 123 10.24 11.77 5.61
N TYR A 124 10.60 11.89 4.33
CA TYR A 124 10.63 13.14 3.57
C TYR A 124 10.35 12.87 2.09
N PRO A 125 10.04 13.90 1.29
CA PRO A 125 9.81 13.76 -0.13
C PRO A 125 11.02 13.19 -0.88
N MET A 126 10.82 12.09 -1.63
CA MET A 126 11.84 11.48 -2.49
C MET A 126 11.25 11.05 -3.83
N THR A 127 12.10 10.81 -4.82
CA THR A 127 11.68 10.26 -6.11
C THR A 127 11.17 8.84 -5.96
N MET A 128 10.42 8.34 -6.94
CA MET A 128 10.00 6.93 -6.95
C MET A 128 11.21 5.98 -7.04
N SER A 129 12.23 6.38 -7.79
CA SER A 129 13.47 5.60 -7.93
C SER A 129 14.20 5.46 -6.60
N ASP A 130 14.40 6.59 -5.87
CA ASP A 130 15.04 6.54 -4.54
C ASP A 130 14.25 5.70 -3.56
N PHE A 131 12.92 5.82 -3.57
CA PHE A 131 12.06 5.05 -2.67
C PHE A 131 12.08 3.55 -3.00
N ALA A 132 12.07 3.19 -4.29
CA ALA A 132 12.20 1.80 -4.71
C ALA A 132 13.54 1.18 -4.25
N LEU A 133 14.63 1.95 -4.28
CA LEU A 133 15.93 1.53 -3.73
C LEU A 133 15.87 1.32 -2.22
N GLU A 134 15.19 2.20 -1.46
CA GLU A 134 15.01 2.01 -0.01
C GLU A 134 14.16 0.77 0.29
N CYS A 135 13.12 0.49 -0.51
CA CYS A 135 12.36 -0.76 -0.42
C CYS A 135 13.26 -1.99 -0.67
N GLY A 136 14.06 -1.98 -1.75
CA GLY A 136 14.91 -3.11 -2.12
C GLY A 136 15.98 -3.49 -1.10
N LYS A 137 16.37 -2.56 -0.22
CA LYS A 137 17.28 -2.84 0.91
C LYS A 137 16.62 -3.62 2.05
N ARG A 138 15.27 -3.66 2.10
CA ARG A 138 14.50 -4.09 3.29
C ARG A 138 13.49 -5.20 3.01
N CYS A 139 13.15 -5.44 1.76
CA CYS A 139 12.13 -6.42 1.40
C CYS A 139 12.42 -7.10 0.07
N THR A 140 11.85 -8.27 -0.11
CA THR A 140 11.92 -9.05 -1.36
C THR A 140 10.83 -8.63 -2.36
N ASN A 141 9.70 -8.13 -1.86
CA ASN A 141 8.59 -7.66 -2.68
C ASN A 141 8.03 -6.36 -2.12
N ALA A 142 7.76 -5.40 -2.99
CA ALA A 142 7.13 -4.14 -2.62
C ALA A 142 6.20 -3.64 -3.72
N THR A 143 5.03 -3.17 -3.31
CA THR A 143 4.09 -2.46 -4.16
C THR A 143 3.83 -1.07 -3.60
N TYR A 144 3.76 -0.08 -4.49
CA TYR A 144 3.44 1.29 -4.10
C TYR A 144 2.01 1.37 -3.57
N LEU A 145 1.77 2.25 -2.61
CA LEU A 145 0.43 2.60 -2.13
C LEU A 145 0.14 4.06 -2.42
N ASP A 146 -1.11 4.36 -2.74
CA ASP A 146 -1.52 5.72 -3.07
C ASP A 146 -1.28 6.69 -1.90
N MET A 147 -0.58 7.79 -2.21
CA MET A 147 -0.17 8.83 -1.28
C MET A 147 -0.55 10.23 -1.80
N GLY A 148 -1.52 10.31 -2.71
CA GLY A 148 -2.05 11.57 -3.19
C GLY A 148 -2.66 12.43 -2.07
N GLU A 149 -3.44 13.43 -2.42
CA GLU A 149 -4.13 14.34 -1.47
C GLU A 149 -4.98 13.60 -0.42
N TYR A 150 -5.29 12.33 -0.69
CA TYR A 150 -6.14 11.45 0.10
C TYR A 150 -5.36 10.35 0.83
N GLY A 151 -4.05 10.48 0.95
CA GLY A 151 -3.14 9.46 1.48
C GLY A 151 -3.27 9.15 2.98
N TYR A 152 -4.39 9.53 3.62
CA TYR A 152 -4.62 9.24 5.03
C TYR A 152 -4.76 7.73 5.27
N GLY A 153 -3.90 7.20 6.14
CA GLY A 153 -4.00 5.86 6.68
C GLY A 153 -3.77 5.85 8.18
N TYR A 154 -4.15 4.76 8.84
CA TYR A 154 -3.89 4.56 10.26
C TYR A 154 -3.62 3.10 10.60
N ILE A 155 -2.92 2.92 11.72
CA ILE A 155 -2.76 1.63 12.41
C ILE A 155 -3.18 1.84 13.86
N LYS A 156 -4.07 0.99 14.37
CA LYS A 156 -4.46 0.94 15.78
C LYS A 156 -3.55 0.01 16.54
N ASN A 157 -3.08 0.45 17.69
CA ASN A 157 -2.32 -0.36 18.62
C ASN A 157 -3.00 -0.26 20.00
N GLY A 158 -3.84 -1.25 20.32
CA GLY A 158 -4.70 -1.20 21.49
C GLY A 158 -5.64 0.01 21.43
N PHE A 159 -5.60 0.86 22.46
CA PHE A 159 -6.42 2.08 22.54
C PHE A 159 -5.91 3.25 21.67
N PHE A 160 -4.68 3.17 21.15
CA PHE A 160 -4.08 4.25 20.39
C PHE A 160 -4.27 4.05 18.89
N THR A 161 -4.70 5.12 18.19
CA THR A 161 -4.71 5.17 16.74
C THR A 161 -3.56 6.03 16.26
N ARG A 162 -2.63 5.46 15.48
CA ARG A 162 -1.53 6.19 14.89
C ARG A 162 -1.83 6.53 13.44
N PRO A 163 -1.91 7.82 13.08
CA PRO A 163 -1.96 8.22 11.70
C PRO A 163 -0.63 7.93 11.01
N LEU A 164 -0.66 7.42 9.78
CA LEU A 164 0.53 7.13 8.99
C LEU A 164 1.01 8.33 8.18
N TYR A 165 0.20 9.37 8.05
CA TYR A 165 0.52 10.57 7.31
C TYR A 165 -0.05 11.81 7.97
N ILE A 166 0.79 12.83 8.15
CA ILE A 166 0.45 14.04 8.90
C ILE A 166 -0.04 15.19 7.99
N TRP A 167 0.32 15.18 6.68
CA TRP A 167 0.11 16.29 5.74
C TRP A 167 -1.05 16.05 4.77
N GLY A 168 -2.13 15.51 5.15
CA GLY A 168 -3.25 15.24 4.26
C GLY A 168 -4.58 15.22 4.98
N TYR A 169 -4.77 16.18 5.86
CA TYR A 169 -5.99 16.27 6.68
C TYR A 169 -7.27 16.53 5.88
N PHE A 170 -7.16 16.76 4.55
CA PHE A 170 -8.18 17.55 3.89
C PHE A 170 -9.28 16.82 3.14
N SER A 171 -9.24 15.49 3.01
CA SER A 171 -10.42 14.82 2.45
C SER A 171 -10.43 13.31 2.64
N ARG A 172 -10.75 12.88 3.86
CA ARG A 172 -11.08 11.48 4.18
C ARG A 172 -12.17 10.92 3.26
N ASP A 173 -13.06 11.78 2.78
CA ASP A 173 -14.27 11.42 2.06
C ASP A 173 -14.07 11.12 0.57
N LYS A 174 -12.92 11.49 0.00
CA LYS A 174 -12.62 11.25 -1.42
C LYS A 174 -11.80 10.00 -1.69
N GLN A 175 -11.27 9.35 -0.66
CA GLN A 175 -10.59 8.08 -0.82
C GLN A 175 -11.61 6.97 -1.13
N THR A 176 -11.36 6.18 -2.14
CA THR A 176 -12.31 5.20 -2.67
C THR A 176 -11.86 3.75 -2.58
N ASN A 177 -10.68 3.49 -2.03
CA ASN A 177 -10.19 2.12 -1.86
C ASN A 177 -9.12 2.00 -0.78
N TRP A 178 -9.11 0.86 -0.09
CA TRP A 178 -8.26 0.62 1.08
C TRP A 178 -7.74 -0.80 1.14
N ILE A 179 -6.48 -0.96 1.61
CA ILE A 179 -6.04 -2.19 2.28
C ILE A 179 -6.40 -2.04 3.75
N TYR A 180 -6.90 -3.10 4.36
CA TYR A 180 -7.27 -3.08 5.77
C TYR A 180 -7.06 -4.43 6.45
N ILE A 181 -7.01 -4.39 7.79
CA ILE A 181 -7.04 -5.54 8.71
C ILE A 181 -8.12 -5.26 9.74
N GLU A 182 -9.03 -6.20 9.95
CA GLU A 182 -10.09 -6.18 10.97
C GLU A 182 -9.56 -6.45 12.37
#